data_e9ba6187b28e83ffdeedcbb5cc62235a
#
_entry.id   e9ba6187b28e83ffdeedcbb5cc62235a
#
_cell.length_a   1.000
_cell.length_b   1.000
_cell.length_c   1.000
_cell.angle_alpha   90.00
_cell.angle_beta   90.00
_cell.angle_gamma   90.00
#
_symmetry.space_group_name_H-M   'P 1'
#
loop_
_entity.id
_entity.type
_entity.pdbx_description
1 polymer ?
#
loop_
_entity_poly.entity_id
_entity_poly.type
_entity_poly.pdbx_seq_one_letter_code
_entity_poly.pdbx_strand_id
1 'polypeptide(L)'
;MSQPARRLLGLTGAPGVGKSTVARALVEAWSAAGRTGAAVGMDGFHLSGAELADRGLADVKGAPETFDADGFAALLRRLRAGGEDVPVPAFDREREQTVPAAYVVAASVELVVVEGNYLLLDGPWRAARELLDEVWFLDLPADLRLSRLIARHQVHGRTAVDAERWVHRSDEANARLVVASRHRADAVMDVASGRVTRGDGGADGSGVR
;
A
#
# COMPACT_ATOMS: atom_id res chain seq x y z
N MET A 1 -31.84 -9.21 -0.29
CA MET A 1 -30.80 -9.56 0.69
C MET A 1 -29.74 -8.46 0.62
N SER A 2 -29.43 -7.79 1.73
CA SER A 2 -28.41 -6.74 1.77
C SER A 2 -27.05 -7.39 1.52
N GLN A 3 -26.29 -6.89 0.56
CA GLN A 3 -24.90 -7.35 0.36
C GLN A 3 -24.11 -7.07 1.63
N PRO A 4 -23.23 -7.99 2.06
CA PRO A 4 -22.34 -7.71 3.18
C PRO A 4 -21.48 -6.46 2.86
N ALA A 5 -21.26 -5.62 3.85
CA ALA A 5 -20.44 -4.42 3.68
C ALA A 5 -19.05 -4.83 3.18
N ARG A 6 -18.57 -4.18 2.11
CA ARG A 6 -17.23 -4.39 1.56
C ARG A 6 -16.19 -4.05 2.62
N ARG A 7 -15.23 -4.95 2.83
CA ARG A 7 -14.09 -4.73 3.73
C ARG A 7 -12.89 -4.18 2.98
N LEU A 8 -12.22 -3.20 3.57
CA LEU A 8 -10.98 -2.61 3.07
C LEU A 8 -9.83 -2.92 4.07
N LEU A 9 -8.96 -3.85 3.69
CA LEU A 9 -7.75 -4.19 4.46
C LEU A 9 -6.55 -3.45 3.90
N GLY A 10 -5.92 -2.60 4.69
CA GLY A 10 -4.67 -1.92 4.33
C GLY A 10 -3.44 -2.81 4.58
N LEU A 11 -2.51 -2.82 3.64
CA LEU A 11 -1.17 -3.38 3.79
C LEU A 11 -0.13 -2.28 3.60
N THR A 12 0.62 -1.99 4.64
CA THR A 12 1.71 -1.01 4.59
C THR A 12 3.03 -1.64 5.01
N GLY A 13 4.11 -0.95 4.78
CA GLY A 13 5.46 -1.40 5.13
C GLY A 13 6.50 -0.78 4.21
N ALA A 14 7.76 -0.87 4.60
CA ALA A 14 8.86 -0.23 3.89
C ALA A 14 8.97 -0.70 2.43
N PRO A 15 9.52 0.15 1.52
CA PRO A 15 9.80 -0.27 0.15
C PRO A 15 10.56 -1.60 0.10
N GLY A 16 10.20 -2.51 -0.81
CA GLY A 16 10.85 -3.83 -0.94
C GLY A 16 10.33 -4.93 -0.01
N VAL A 17 9.42 -4.64 0.94
CA VAL A 17 8.90 -5.64 1.89
C VAL A 17 8.01 -6.70 1.22
N GLY A 18 7.43 -6.42 0.06
CA GLY A 18 6.59 -7.37 -0.69
C GLY A 18 5.08 -7.15 -0.56
N LYS A 19 4.63 -5.90 -0.30
CA LYS A 19 3.20 -5.54 -0.15
C LYS A 19 2.31 -6.10 -1.27
N SER A 20 2.64 -5.84 -2.52
CA SER A 20 1.85 -6.29 -3.68
C SER A 20 1.81 -7.81 -3.79
N THR A 21 2.88 -8.51 -3.39
CA THR A 21 2.93 -10.00 -3.35
C THR A 21 1.98 -10.53 -2.28
N VAL A 22 2.02 -9.97 -1.08
CA VAL A 22 1.13 -10.35 0.03
C VAL A 22 -0.32 -10.01 -0.31
N ALA A 23 -0.58 -8.82 -0.90
CA ALA A 23 -1.93 -8.43 -1.31
C ALA A 23 -2.54 -9.44 -2.29
N ARG A 24 -1.78 -9.85 -3.30
CA ARG A 24 -2.21 -10.85 -4.27
C ARG A 24 -2.47 -12.21 -3.61
N ALA A 25 -1.55 -12.69 -2.77
CA ALA A 25 -1.71 -13.96 -2.07
C ALA A 25 -2.95 -13.98 -1.16
N LEU A 26 -3.27 -12.87 -0.48
CA LEU A 26 -4.49 -12.74 0.32
C LEU A 26 -5.74 -12.78 -0.54
N VAL A 27 -5.76 -12.10 -1.69
CA VAL A 27 -6.89 -12.13 -2.62
C VAL A 27 -7.06 -13.53 -3.21
N GLU A 28 -5.99 -14.22 -3.56
CA GLU A 28 -6.02 -15.60 -4.07
C GLU A 28 -6.57 -16.58 -3.01
N ALA A 29 -6.09 -16.48 -1.76
CA ALA A 29 -6.60 -17.28 -0.64
C ALA A 29 -8.09 -17.03 -0.37
N TRP A 30 -8.52 -15.75 -0.44
CA TRP A 30 -9.91 -15.35 -0.29
C TRP A 30 -10.80 -15.93 -1.40
N SER A 31 -10.29 -15.91 -2.63
CA SER A 31 -10.99 -16.48 -3.80
C SER A 31 -11.07 -18.00 -3.74
N ALA A 32 -10.04 -18.68 -3.24
CA ALA A 32 -10.05 -20.12 -3.02
C ALA A 32 -11.11 -20.57 -1.99
N ALA A 33 -11.52 -19.65 -1.09
CA ALA A 33 -12.63 -19.86 -0.16
C ALA A 33 -14.01 -19.53 -0.77
N GLY A 34 -14.11 -19.36 -2.09
CA GLY A 34 -15.35 -19.06 -2.80
C GLY A 34 -15.86 -17.62 -2.65
N ARG A 35 -15.00 -16.69 -2.24
CA ARG A 35 -15.35 -15.28 -2.01
C ARG A 35 -14.68 -14.36 -3.05
N THR A 36 -15.17 -13.13 -3.18
CA THR A 36 -14.66 -12.18 -4.16
C THR A 36 -13.71 -11.15 -3.52
N GLY A 37 -12.52 -11.01 -4.09
CA GLY A 37 -11.50 -10.08 -3.62
C GLY A 37 -10.82 -9.32 -4.74
N ALA A 38 -10.27 -8.14 -4.43
CA ALA A 38 -9.45 -7.35 -5.34
C ALA A 38 -8.29 -6.70 -4.59
N ALA A 39 -7.16 -6.47 -5.27
CA ALA A 39 -6.05 -5.70 -4.75
C ALA A 39 -6.03 -4.31 -5.41
N VAL A 40 -5.74 -3.28 -4.62
CA VAL A 40 -5.64 -1.88 -5.07
C VAL A 40 -4.35 -1.27 -4.55
N GLY A 41 -3.48 -0.82 -5.46
CA GLY A 41 -2.20 -0.23 -5.12
C GLY A 41 -2.23 1.30 -5.11
N MET A 42 -1.57 1.90 -4.14
CA MET A 42 -1.32 3.32 -4.05
C MET A 42 -0.46 3.86 -5.21
N ASP A 43 0.36 3.01 -5.82
CA ASP A 43 1.28 3.39 -6.90
C ASP A 43 0.55 4.00 -8.13
N GLY A 44 -0.73 3.66 -8.35
CA GLY A 44 -1.56 4.27 -9.39
C GLY A 44 -1.84 5.76 -9.19
N PHE A 45 -1.43 6.33 -8.06
CA PHE A 45 -1.63 7.75 -7.70
C PHE A 45 -0.32 8.55 -7.70
N HIS A 46 0.75 8.05 -8.32
CA HIS A 46 1.93 8.87 -8.59
C HIS A 46 1.55 10.09 -9.44
N LEU A 47 2.05 11.25 -9.03
CA LEU A 47 1.99 12.45 -9.87
C LEU A 47 2.78 12.24 -11.16
N SER A 48 2.32 12.82 -12.24
CA SER A 48 3.02 12.77 -13.53
C SER A 48 4.37 13.49 -13.47
N GLY A 49 5.28 13.14 -14.37
CA GLY A 49 6.59 13.81 -14.46
C GLY A 49 6.46 15.33 -14.66
N ALA A 50 5.44 15.81 -15.38
CA ALA A 50 5.18 17.23 -15.55
C ALA A 50 4.77 17.90 -14.22
N GLU A 51 3.82 17.29 -13.49
CA GLU A 51 3.40 17.81 -12.17
C GLU A 51 4.54 17.80 -11.16
N LEU A 52 5.41 16.78 -11.19
CA LEU A 52 6.59 16.74 -10.32
C LEU A 52 7.59 17.84 -10.66
N ALA A 53 7.81 18.12 -11.94
CA ALA A 53 8.69 19.20 -12.39
C ALA A 53 8.14 20.58 -11.98
N ASP A 54 6.86 20.82 -12.19
CA ASP A 54 6.20 22.08 -11.82
C ASP A 54 6.22 22.34 -10.32
N ARG A 55 6.22 21.27 -9.50
CA ARG A 55 6.28 21.35 -8.04
C ARG A 55 7.72 21.30 -7.49
N GLY A 56 8.74 21.13 -8.32
CA GLY A 56 10.13 20.96 -7.89
C GLY A 56 10.39 19.65 -7.14
N LEU A 57 9.61 18.59 -7.40
CA LEU A 57 9.66 17.31 -6.71
C LEU A 57 10.29 16.18 -7.54
N ALA A 58 10.82 16.46 -8.73
CA ALA A 58 11.36 15.44 -9.64
C ALA A 58 12.47 14.59 -8.99
N ASP A 59 13.33 15.20 -8.16
CA ASP A 59 14.46 14.53 -7.53
C ASP A 59 14.08 13.62 -6.34
N VAL A 60 12.84 13.72 -5.85
CA VAL A 60 12.32 12.97 -4.70
C VAL A 60 11.17 12.02 -5.08
N LYS A 61 11.07 11.66 -6.36
CA LYS A 61 10.02 10.73 -6.85
C LYS A 61 9.96 9.47 -5.97
N GLY A 62 8.76 9.16 -5.50
CA GLY A 62 8.49 8.07 -4.55
C GLY A 62 8.34 8.52 -3.09
N ALA A 63 8.64 9.79 -2.77
CA ALA A 63 8.33 10.40 -1.47
C ALA A 63 6.82 10.66 -1.31
N PRO A 64 6.29 10.80 -0.07
CA PRO A 64 4.84 10.95 0.17
C PRO A 64 4.16 12.07 -0.62
N GLU A 65 4.85 13.20 -0.80
CA GLU A 65 4.38 14.40 -1.52
C GLU A 65 4.34 14.24 -3.05
N THR A 66 4.88 13.14 -3.57
CA THR A 66 4.89 12.83 -5.01
C THR A 66 3.69 11.99 -5.45
N PHE A 67 2.69 11.90 -4.59
CA PHE A 67 1.45 11.17 -4.85
C PHE A 67 0.22 12.07 -4.66
N ASP A 68 -0.85 11.77 -5.37
CA ASP A 68 -2.18 12.34 -5.16
C ASP A 68 -2.90 11.59 -4.03
N ALA A 69 -2.64 11.99 -2.78
CA ALA A 69 -3.26 11.40 -1.61
C ALA A 69 -4.78 11.66 -1.55
N ASP A 70 -5.24 12.81 -2.04
CA ASP A 70 -6.66 13.16 -2.05
C ASP A 70 -7.43 12.32 -3.08
N GLY A 71 -6.88 12.14 -4.27
CA GLY A 71 -7.42 11.26 -5.31
C GLY A 71 -7.45 9.80 -4.83
N PHE A 72 -6.42 9.36 -4.11
CA PHE A 72 -6.41 8.03 -3.50
C PHE A 72 -7.51 7.86 -2.46
N ALA A 73 -7.68 8.83 -1.55
CA ALA A 73 -8.75 8.81 -0.58
C ALA A 73 -10.15 8.84 -1.24
N ALA A 74 -10.30 9.60 -2.33
CA ALA A 74 -11.54 9.63 -3.11
C ALA A 74 -11.89 8.26 -3.72
N LEU A 75 -10.89 7.54 -4.27
CA LEU A 75 -11.06 6.17 -4.73
C LEU A 75 -11.52 5.24 -3.59
N LEU A 76 -10.86 5.31 -2.43
CA LEU A 76 -11.21 4.47 -1.28
C LEU A 76 -12.63 4.74 -0.77
N ARG A 77 -13.11 6.00 -0.80
CA ARG A 77 -14.51 6.33 -0.46
C ARG A 77 -15.50 5.64 -1.40
N ARG A 78 -15.25 5.66 -2.71
CA ARG A 78 -16.07 4.96 -3.70
C ARG A 78 -16.07 3.46 -3.47
N LEU A 79 -14.90 2.87 -3.25
CA LEU A 79 -14.76 1.45 -2.94
C LEU A 79 -15.53 1.08 -1.67
N ARG A 80 -15.44 1.89 -0.61
CA ARG A 80 -16.14 1.64 0.66
C ARG A 80 -17.66 1.77 0.54
N ALA A 81 -18.13 2.73 -0.25
CA ALA A 81 -19.57 2.90 -0.50
C ALA A 81 -20.18 1.66 -1.16
N GLY A 82 -19.43 0.96 -2.02
CA GLY A 82 -19.90 -0.23 -2.73
C GLY A 82 -21.02 0.10 -3.73
N GLY A 83 -21.66 -0.94 -4.26
CA GLY A 83 -22.84 -0.80 -5.12
C GLY A 83 -22.56 -0.41 -6.57
N GLU A 84 -21.33 -0.03 -6.92
CA GLU A 84 -20.91 0.28 -8.29
C GLU A 84 -19.59 -0.40 -8.65
N ASP A 85 -19.37 -0.54 -9.93
CA ASP A 85 -18.06 -0.90 -10.50
C ASP A 85 -17.14 0.32 -10.45
N VAL A 86 -15.96 0.17 -9.84
CA VAL A 86 -15.03 1.28 -9.61
C VAL A 86 -13.79 1.10 -10.49
N PRO A 87 -13.55 1.97 -11.48
CA PRO A 87 -12.31 1.99 -12.25
C PRO A 87 -11.15 2.43 -11.35
N VAL A 88 -10.03 1.72 -11.45
CA VAL A 88 -8.85 1.89 -10.62
C VAL A 88 -7.64 2.18 -11.50
N PRO A 89 -6.84 3.21 -11.21
CA PRO A 89 -5.58 3.47 -11.91
C PRO A 89 -4.49 2.48 -11.46
N ALA A 90 -3.52 2.26 -12.34
CA ALA A 90 -2.31 1.51 -12.03
C ALA A 90 -1.07 2.24 -12.54
N PHE A 91 0.07 2.02 -11.89
CA PHE A 91 1.34 2.56 -12.34
C PHE A 91 2.04 1.58 -13.28
N ASP A 92 2.26 2.02 -14.51
CA ASP A 92 3.06 1.30 -15.49
C ASP A 92 4.55 1.61 -15.24
N ARG A 93 5.29 0.60 -14.76
CA ARG A 93 6.71 0.76 -14.41
C ARG A 93 7.65 0.83 -15.62
N GLU A 94 7.23 0.33 -16.78
CA GLU A 94 8.03 0.41 -18.01
C GLU A 94 7.95 1.80 -18.61
N ARG A 95 6.75 2.39 -18.58
CA ARG A 95 6.50 3.74 -19.09
C ARG A 95 6.67 4.83 -18.04
N GLU A 96 6.87 4.45 -16.79
CA GLU A 96 6.94 5.36 -15.63
C GLU A 96 5.77 6.33 -15.51
N GLN A 97 4.56 5.87 -15.84
CA GLN A 97 3.35 6.70 -15.83
C GLN A 97 2.14 5.97 -15.24
N THR A 98 1.21 6.75 -14.71
CA THR A 98 -0.09 6.25 -14.28
C THR A 98 -0.97 5.98 -15.51
N VAL A 99 -1.56 4.78 -15.56
CA VAL A 99 -2.61 4.40 -16.50
C VAL A 99 -3.95 4.58 -15.80
N PRO A 100 -4.77 5.55 -16.20
CA PRO A 100 -6.09 5.75 -15.59
C PRO A 100 -7.00 4.58 -15.96
N ALA A 101 -7.86 4.17 -15.03
CA ALA A 101 -8.83 3.09 -15.24
C ALA A 101 -8.20 1.79 -15.82
N ALA A 102 -7.01 1.42 -15.31
CA ALA A 102 -6.28 0.25 -15.80
C ALA A 102 -7.04 -1.07 -15.59
N TYR A 103 -7.88 -1.14 -14.57
CA TYR A 103 -8.78 -2.24 -14.29
C TYR A 103 -10.00 -1.75 -13.50
N VAL A 104 -10.95 -2.66 -13.26
CA VAL A 104 -12.20 -2.35 -12.55
C VAL A 104 -12.34 -3.26 -11.34
N VAL A 105 -12.67 -2.68 -10.19
CA VAL A 105 -13.13 -3.43 -9.01
C VAL A 105 -14.65 -3.50 -9.08
N ALA A 106 -15.18 -4.70 -9.33
CA ALA A 106 -16.62 -4.92 -9.50
C ALA A 106 -17.41 -4.62 -8.21
N ALA A 107 -18.66 -4.22 -8.37
CA ALA A 107 -19.60 -3.98 -7.26
C ALA A 107 -19.71 -5.16 -6.31
N SER A 108 -19.60 -6.39 -6.83
CA SER A 108 -19.70 -7.65 -6.07
C SER A 108 -18.48 -8.00 -5.22
N VAL A 109 -17.38 -7.27 -5.31
CA VAL A 109 -16.16 -7.54 -4.54
C VAL A 109 -16.42 -7.30 -3.05
N GLU A 110 -16.14 -8.30 -2.22
CA GLU A 110 -16.35 -8.28 -0.76
C GLU A 110 -15.14 -7.78 0.02
N LEU A 111 -13.92 -8.13 -0.45
CA LEU A 111 -12.66 -7.73 0.17
C LEU A 111 -11.81 -6.92 -0.81
N VAL A 112 -11.43 -5.72 -0.44
CA VAL A 112 -10.40 -4.95 -1.15
C VAL A 112 -9.15 -4.91 -0.28
N VAL A 113 -8.06 -5.48 -0.78
CA VAL A 113 -6.73 -5.37 -0.15
C VAL A 113 -6.04 -4.15 -0.74
N VAL A 114 -5.93 -3.09 0.07
CA VAL A 114 -5.33 -1.81 -0.31
C VAL A 114 -3.86 -1.82 0.10
N GLU A 115 -2.94 -1.62 -0.83
CA GLU A 115 -1.53 -1.61 -0.50
C GLU A 115 -0.84 -0.28 -0.82
N GLY A 116 0.08 0.10 0.06
CA GLY A 116 0.86 1.32 -0.12
C GLY A 116 1.85 1.59 1.00
N ASN A 117 2.86 2.40 0.70
CA ASN A 117 3.88 2.75 1.69
C ASN A 117 3.31 3.65 2.81
N TYR A 118 2.39 4.55 2.49
CA TYR A 118 2.06 5.72 3.30
C TYR A 118 0.69 5.66 3.99
N LEU A 119 0.06 4.48 4.06
CA LEU A 119 -1.29 4.29 4.63
C LEU A 119 -1.41 4.66 6.12
N LEU A 120 -0.29 4.75 6.84
CA LEU A 120 -0.24 5.11 8.26
C LEU A 120 0.36 6.50 8.52
N LEU A 121 0.66 7.28 7.49
CA LEU A 121 1.16 8.63 7.67
C LEU A 121 0.04 9.60 8.04
N ASP A 122 0.41 10.69 8.70
CA ASP A 122 -0.46 11.83 8.97
C ASP A 122 -0.61 12.75 7.74
N GLY A 123 -1.21 13.91 7.98
CA GLY A 123 -1.45 14.90 6.96
C GLY A 123 -2.43 14.40 5.90
N PRO A 124 -2.13 14.56 4.60
CA PRO A 124 -3.03 14.17 3.52
C PRO A 124 -3.41 12.66 3.52
N TRP A 125 -2.55 11.79 4.04
CA TRP A 125 -2.75 10.35 4.09
C TRP A 125 -3.76 9.90 5.14
N ARG A 126 -4.03 10.72 6.16
CA ARG A 126 -4.97 10.42 7.24
C ARG A 126 -6.36 10.05 6.73
N ALA A 127 -6.85 10.79 5.72
CA ALA A 127 -8.15 10.52 5.12
C ALA A 127 -8.25 9.12 4.50
N ALA A 128 -7.16 8.61 3.91
CA ALA A 128 -7.11 7.24 3.41
C ALA A 128 -7.12 6.21 4.55
N ARG A 129 -6.34 6.45 5.64
CA ARG A 129 -6.31 5.56 6.82
C ARG A 129 -7.69 5.39 7.46
N GLU A 130 -8.45 6.46 7.60
CA GLU A 130 -9.79 6.46 8.22
C GLU A 130 -10.83 5.66 7.41
N LEU A 131 -10.56 5.37 6.15
CA LEU A 131 -11.41 4.56 5.27
C LEU A 131 -11.09 3.06 5.32
N LEU A 132 -9.98 2.66 5.94
CA LEU A 132 -9.56 1.28 6.06
C LEU A 132 -10.10 0.66 7.36
N ASP A 133 -10.66 -0.54 7.27
CA ASP A 133 -11.19 -1.25 8.45
C ASP A 133 -10.07 -1.74 9.37
N GLU A 134 -8.94 -2.12 8.78
CA GLU A 134 -7.75 -2.61 9.47
C GLU A 134 -6.53 -2.33 8.60
N VAL A 135 -5.38 -2.00 9.21
CA VAL A 135 -4.11 -1.84 8.49
C VAL A 135 -3.05 -2.72 9.12
N TRP A 136 -2.48 -3.61 8.32
CA TRP A 136 -1.35 -4.45 8.71
C TRP A 136 -0.04 -3.85 8.26
N PHE A 137 0.91 -3.77 9.17
CA PHE A 137 2.29 -3.42 8.85
C PHE A 137 3.06 -4.69 8.50
N LEU A 138 3.59 -4.73 7.29
CA LEU A 138 4.44 -5.83 6.82
C LEU A 138 5.87 -5.57 7.25
N ASP A 139 6.45 -6.55 7.96
CA ASP A 139 7.80 -6.51 8.48
C ASP A 139 8.68 -7.56 7.79
N LEU A 140 9.91 -7.17 7.44
CA LEU A 140 10.91 -8.03 6.83
C LEU A 140 12.29 -7.51 7.25
N PRO A 141 13.26 -8.39 7.58
CA PRO A 141 14.64 -7.98 7.86
C PRO A 141 15.20 -7.05 6.78
N ALA A 142 15.91 -6.00 7.23
CA ALA A 142 16.36 -4.91 6.36
C ALA A 142 17.29 -5.38 5.23
N ASP A 143 18.18 -6.33 5.52
CA ASP A 143 19.09 -6.95 4.56
C ASP A 143 18.36 -7.65 3.41
N LEU A 144 17.31 -8.42 3.73
CA LEU A 144 16.47 -9.09 2.73
C LEU A 144 15.68 -8.07 1.90
N ARG A 145 15.18 -7.02 2.54
CA ARG A 145 14.46 -5.96 1.86
C ARG A 145 15.34 -5.17 0.90
N LEU A 146 16.54 -4.79 1.35
CA LEU A 146 17.53 -4.08 0.54
C LEU A 146 17.96 -4.90 -0.67
N SER A 147 18.28 -6.18 -0.47
CA SER A 147 18.65 -7.07 -1.58
C SER A 147 17.55 -7.18 -2.65
N ARG A 148 16.27 -7.28 -2.23
CA ARG A 148 15.11 -7.27 -3.15
C ARG A 148 14.98 -5.96 -3.92
N LEU A 149 15.21 -4.82 -3.26
CA LEU A 149 15.15 -3.50 -3.89
C LEU A 149 16.25 -3.33 -4.93
N ILE A 150 17.50 -3.66 -4.59
CA ILE A 150 18.64 -3.59 -5.52
C ILE A 150 18.36 -4.45 -6.75
N ALA A 151 17.97 -5.72 -6.54
CA ALA A 151 17.64 -6.63 -7.64
C ALA A 151 16.50 -6.06 -8.53
N ARG A 152 15.45 -5.49 -7.92
CA ARG A 152 14.35 -4.86 -8.67
C ARG A 152 14.83 -3.69 -9.52
N HIS A 153 15.67 -2.80 -8.98
CA HIS A 153 16.21 -1.67 -9.74
C HIS A 153 17.10 -2.13 -10.90
N GLN A 154 17.85 -3.22 -10.73
CA GLN A 154 18.66 -3.80 -11.80
C GLN A 154 17.79 -4.39 -12.93
N VAL A 155 16.70 -5.08 -12.61
CA VAL A 155 15.74 -5.59 -13.60
C VAL A 155 15.15 -4.45 -14.44
N HIS A 156 14.96 -3.26 -13.82
CA HIS A 156 14.48 -2.06 -14.52
C HIS A 156 15.61 -1.20 -15.13
N GLY A 157 16.79 -1.79 -15.40
CA GLY A 157 17.84 -1.19 -16.22
C GLY A 157 18.90 -0.37 -15.47
N ARG A 158 18.87 -0.28 -14.13
CA ARG A 158 19.96 0.37 -13.39
C ARG A 158 21.18 -0.54 -13.30
N THR A 159 22.37 0.08 -13.32
CA THR A 159 23.59 -0.67 -12.95
C THR A 159 23.54 -1.07 -11.47
N ALA A 160 24.33 -2.07 -11.05
CA ALA A 160 24.40 -2.49 -9.65
C ALA A 160 24.75 -1.30 -8.71
N VAL A 161 25.74 -0.49 -9.10
CA VAL A 161 26.20 0.67 -8.33
C VAL A 161 25.12 1.75 -8.23
N ASP A 162 24.42 2.03 -9.33
CA ASP A 162 23.36 3.06 -9.33
C ASP A 162 22.11 2.56 -8.57
N ALA A 163 21.80 1.27 -8.66
CA ALA A 163 20.71 0.65 -7.90
C ALA A 163 20.98 0.76 -6.39
N GLU A 164 22.18 0.40 -5.95
CA GLU A 164 22.59 0.48 -4.54
C GLU A 164 22.55 1.94 -4.04
N ARG A 165 23.12 2.87 -4.81
CA ARG A 165 23.12 4.31 -4.46
C ARG A 165 21.68 4.85 -4.35
N TRP A 166 20.80 4.48 -5.27
CA TRP A 166 19.40 4.90 -5.24
C TRP A 166 18.67 4.35 -4.02
N VAL A 167 18.81 3.07 -3.74
CA VAL A 167 18.21 2.41 -2.59
C VAL A 167 18.61 3.12 -1.29
N HIS A 168 19.89 3.36 -1.08
CA HIS A 168 20.36 4.03 0.14
C HIS A 168 19.93 5.49 0.24
N ARG A 169 19.81 6.23 -0.86
CA ARG A 169 19.43 7.64 -0.85
C ARG A 169 17.93 7.85 -0.77
N SER A 170 17.15 7.17 -1.59
CA SER A 170 15.70 7.39 -1.76
C SER A 170 14.86 6.37 -1.01
N ASP A 171 15.03 5.08 -1.30
CA ASP A 171 14.17 4.05 -0.71
C ASP A 171 14.34 3.98 0.82
N GLU A 172 15.57 4.14 1.34
CA GLU A 172 15.81 4.14 2.79
C GLU A 172 15.31 5.41 3.50
N ALA A 173 15.30 6.57 2.83
CA ALA A 173 14.66 7.76 3.38
C ALA A 173 13.15 7.53 3.57
N ASN A 174 12.49 6.98 2.56
CA ASN A 174 11.09 6.61 2.62
C ASN A 174 10.82 5.47 3.63
N ALA A 175 11.72 4.48 3.71
CA ALA A 175 11.61 3.40 4.68
C ALA A 175 11.59 3.92 6.13
N ARG A 176 12.44 4.89 6.47
CA ARG A 176 12.45 5.51 7.82
C ARG A 176 11.11 6.14 8.18
N LEU A 177 10.48 6.87 7.25
CA LEU A 177 9.16 7.46 7.47
C LEU A 177 8.09 6.40 7.72
N VAL A 178 8.10 5.35 6.89
CA VAL A 178 7.14 4.25 6.99
C VAL A 178 7.32 3.47 8.30
N VAL A 179 8.57 3.13 8.67
CA VAL A 179 8.86 2.41 9.91
C VAL A 179 8.47 3.23 11.14
N ALA A 180 8.65 4.55 11.12
CA ALA A 180 8.23 5.43 12.22
C ALA A 180 6.71 5.38 12.46
N SER A 181 5.90 5.08 11.44
CA SER A 181 4.44 4.96 11.55
C SER A 181 3.95 3.57 11.99
N ARG A 182 4.84 2.57 12.15
CA ARG A 182 4.51 1.17 12.48
C ARG A 182 3.59 1.02 13.69
N HIS A 183 3.80 1.86 14.72
CA HIS A 183 3.02 1.83 15.97
C HIS A 183 1.53 2.14 15.79
N ARG A 184 1.11 2.62 14.62
CA ARG A 184 -0.28 2.94 14.27
C ARG A 184 -0.99 1.79 13.55
N ALA A 185 -0.29 0.70 13.28
CA ALA A 185 -0.87 -0.47 12.63
C ALA A 185 -1.72 -1.28 13.62
N ASP A 186 -2.81 -1.84 13.13
CA ASP A 186 -3.68 -2.72 13.91
C ASP A 186 -3.06 -4.12 14.11
N ALA A 187 -2.18 -4.51 13.17
CA ALA A 187 -1.41 -5.75 13.26
C ALA A 187 -0.05 -5.62 12.56
N VAL A 188 0.89 -6.47 12.95
CA VAL A 188 2.19 -6.63 12.28
C VAL A 188 2.29 -8.03 11.71
N MET A 189 2.59 -8.14 10.43
CA MET A 189 2.84 -9.40 9.74
C MET A 189 4.32 -9.56 9.45
N ASP A 190 4.94 -10.57 10.01
CA ASP A 190 6.26 -11.05 9.60
C ASP A 190 6.13 -11.75 8.24
N VAL A 191 6.69 -11.14 7.21
CA VAL A 191 6.55 -11.64 5.82
C VAL A 191 7.34 -12.94 5.59
N ALA A 192 8.39 -13.20 6.36
CA ALA A 192 9.20 -14.40 6.20
C ALA A 192 8.47 -15.65 6.73
N SER A 193 7.78 -15.52 7.88
CA SER A 193 7.06 -16.62 8.51
C SER A 193 5.56 -16.64 8.21
N GLY A 194 4.99 -15.55 7.70
CA GLY A 194 3.55 -15.38 7.53
C GLY A 194 2.79 -15.14 8.84
N ARG A 195 3.48 -15.01 9.98
CA ARG A 195 2.85 -14.82 11.30
C ARG A 195 2.34 -13.40 11.44
N VAL A 196 1.07 -13.27 11.87
CA VAL A 196 0.42 -12.00 12.19
C VAL A 196 0.31 -11.85 13.71
N THR A 197 0.80 -10.73 14.24
CA THR A 197 0.67 -10.34 15.64
C THR A 197 -0.18 -9.07 15.70
N ARG A 198 -1.27 -9.10 16.45
CA ARG A 198 -2.09 -7.91 16.69
C ARG A 198 -1.47 -7.12 17.82
N GLY A 199 -1.51 -5.79 17.75
CA GLY A 199 -1.23 -4.95 18.90
C GLY A 199 -2.25 -5.25 19.98
N ASP A 200 -1.85 -5.23 21.24
CA ASP A 200 -2.78 -5.28 22.37
C ASP A 200 -3.65 -4.02 22.28
N GLY A 201 -4.78 -4.13 21.59
CA GLY A 201 -5.84 -3.14 21.67
C GLY A 201 -6.21 -3.04 23.13
N GLY A 202 -6.03 -1.87 23.73
CA GLY A 202 -6.28 -1.62 25.13
C GLY A 202 -7.57 -2.31 25.58
N ALA A 203 -7.41 -3.38 26.34
CA ALA A 203 -8.49 -3.98 27.09
C ALA A 203 -8.97 -2.92 28.07
N ASP A 204 -10.10 -2.31 27.73
CA ASP A 204 -10.85 -1.47 28.66
C ASP A 204 -11.18 -2.36 29.86
N GLY A 205 -10.52 -2.01 30.99
CA GLY A 205 -10.69 -2.73 32.24
C GLY A 205 -12.06 -2.45 32.84
N SER A 206 -13.05 -3.22 32.46
CA SER A 206 -14.28 -3.36 33.23
C SER A 206 -14.24 -4.67 33.99
N GLY A 207 -13.51 -4.66 35.11
CA GLY A 207 -13.72 -5.62 36.20
C GLY A 207 -15.14 -5.50 36.71
N VAL A 208 -15.92 -6.54 36.49
CA VAL A 208 -17.13 -6.77 37.27
C VAL A 208 -16.85 -7.93 38.23
N ARG A 209 -17.00 -7.62 39.49
CA ARG A 209 -16.95 -8.56 40.63
C ARG A 209 -18.10 -9.55 40.56
#